data_ccc5e5ab4182ab2112a3ff47660274ad
#
_entry.id   ccc5e5ab4182ab2112a3ff47660274ad
#
_cell.length_a   1.000
_cell.length_b   1.000
_cell.length_c   1.000
_cell.angle_alpha   90.00
_cell.angle_beta   90.00
_cell.angle_gamma   90.00
#
_symmetry.space_group_name_H-M   'P 1'
#
loop_
_entity.id
_entity.type
_entity.pdbx_description
1 polymer ?
#
loop_
_entity_poly.entity_id
_entity_poly.type
_entity_poly.pdbx_seq_one_letter_code
_entity_poly.pdbx_strand_id
1 'polypeptide(L)'
;MHPLYEQAAGLTHDVIGAAIEVHSDKGPGLLESVYQWCFCKELGLRGYSVETQRSVVVRYKGFEREDRLKRDVLVNSLLLVEVKAVEKVHPIHKAQVLSYMKLLDILLGLLINFNVERLTEGVSRLILPGANQPN
;
A
#
# COMPACT_ATOMS: atom_id res chain seq x y z
N MET A 1 -17.98 13.02 2.27
CA MET A 1 -16.80 12.16 2.08
C MET A 1 -15.67 12.97 1.44
N HIS A 2 -14.44 12.77 1.87
CA HIS A 2 -13.31 13.54 1.37
C HIS A 2 -13.05 13.20 -0.10
N PRO A 3 -12.90 14.21 -1.00
CA PRO A 3 -12.70 13.94 -2.43
C PRO A 3 -11.47 13.07 -2.73
N LEU A 4 -10.36 13.26 -2.01
CA LEU A 4 -9.17 12.43 -2.20
C LEU A 4 -9.41 10.98 -1.77
N TYR A 5 -10.24 10.77 -0.74
CA TYR A 5 -10.64 9.42 -0.35
C TYR A 5 -11.42 8.74 -1.47
N GLU A 6 -12.38 9.43 -2.08
CA GLU A 6 -13.16 8.88 -3.18
C GLU A 6 -12.28 8.51 -4.37
N GLN A 7 -11.32 9.37 -4.71
CA GLN A 7 -10.36 9.10 -5.78
C GLN A 7 -9.50 7.87 -5.45
N ALA A 8 -8.97 7.80 -4.23
CA ALA A 8 -8.18 6.65 -3.79
C ALA A 8 -9.01 5.37 -3.78
N ALA A 9 -10.25 5.43 -3.28
CA ALA A 9 -11.16 4.27 -3.25
C ALA A 9 -11.46 3.77 -4.67
N GLY A 10 -11.57 4.67 -5.64
CA GLY A 10 -11.78 4.32 -7.04
C GLY A 10 -10.63 3.54 -7.67
N LEU A 11 -9.43 3.63 -7.11
CA LEU A 11 -8.27 2.89 -7.61
C LEU A 11 -8.19 1.46 -7.07
N THR A 12 -8.82 1.18 -5.93
CA THR A 12 -8.56 -0.06 -5.19
C THR A 12 -8.90 -1.32 -5.97
N HIS A 13 -10.00 -1.31 -6.70
CA HIS A 13 -10.43 -2.49 -7.46
C HIS A 13 -9.35 -2.91 -8.48
N ASP A 14 -8.84 -1.98 -9.26
CA ASP A 14 -7.85 -2.29 -10.29
C ASP A 14 -6.46 -2.54 -9.69
N VAL A 15 -6.12 -1.86 -8.61
CA VAL A 15 -4.85 -2.10 -7.89
C VAL A 15 -4.84 -3.51 -7.29
N ILE A 16 -5.93 -3.93 -6.67
CA ILE A 16 -6.08 -5.31 -6.19
C ILE A 16 -6.06 -6.29 -7.37
N GLY A 17 -6.69 -5.93 -8.48
CA GLY A 17 -6.63 -6.71 -9.72
C GLY A 17 -5.21 -6.91 -10.23
N ALA A 18 -4.37 -5.88 -10.15
CA ALA A 18 -2.96 -5.97 -10.49
C ALA A 18 -2.23 -6.97 -9.59
N ALA A 19 -2.50 -6.93 -8.30
CA ALA A 19 -1.93 -7.88 -7.34
C ALA A 19 -2.41 -9.31 -7.61
N ILE A 20 -3.67 -9.49 -7.96
CA ILE A 20 -4.22 -10.81 -8.33
C ILE A 20 -3.49 -11.35 -9.56
N GLU A 21 -3.24 -10.52 -10.57
CA GLU A 21 -2.52 -10.91 -11.77
C GLU A 21 -1.11 -11.41 -11.43
N VAL A 22 -0.39 -10.67 -10.60
CA VAL A 22 0.96 -11.05 -10.14
C VAL A 22 0.89 -12.39 -9.39
N HIS A 23 -0.04 -12.52 -8.48
CA HIS A 23 -0.19 -13.71 -7.65
C HIS A 23 -0.58 -14.95 -8.49
N SER A 24 -1.43 -14.78 -9.50
CA SER A 24 -1.80 -15.84 -10.42
C SER A 24 -0.59 -16.38 -11.20
N ASP A 25 0.31 -15.48 -11.56
CA ASP A 25 1.51 -15.85 -12.30
C ASP A 25 2.58 -16.50 -11.41
N LYS A 26 2.79 -15.98 -10.21
CA LYS A 26 3.91 -16.35 -9.34
C LYS A 26 3.56 -17.31 -8.22
N GLY A 27 2.32 -17.31 -7.73
CA GLY A 27 1.94 -18.06 -6.53
C GLY A 27 2.56 -17.51 -5.25
N PRO A 28 2.31 -18.18 -4.10
CA PRO A 28 2.95 -17.82 -2.84
C PRO A 28 4.40 -18.31 -2.77
N GLY A 29 5.14 -17.84 -1.75
CA GLY A 29 6.44 -18.40 -1.39
C GLY A 29 7.67 -17.65 -1.90
N LEU A 30 7.50 -16.55 -2.63
CA LEU A 30 8.62 -15.74 -3.09
C LEU A 30 8.96 -14.63 -2.09
N LEU A 31 10.09 -13.96 -2.32
CA LEU A 31 10.52 -12.82 -1.49
C LEU A 31 9.64 -11.60 -1.75
N GLU A 32 9.47 -10.77 -0.70
CA GLU A 32 8.72 -9.52 -0.82
C GLU A 32 9.21 -8.64 -1.96
N SER A 33 10.53 -8.52 -2.13
CA SER A 33 11.13 -7.70 -3.18
C SER A 33 10.73 -8.14 -4.59
N VAL A 34 10.54 -9.44 -4.79
CA VAL A 34 10.11 -9.98 -6.07
C VAL A 34 8.65 -9.58 -6.34
N TYR A 35 7.78 -9.76 -5.36
CA TYR A 35 6.38 -9.35 -5.50
C TYR A 35 6.24 -7.86 -5.71
N GLN A 36 6.99 -7.06 -4.97
CA GLN A 36 6.97 -5.60 -5.13
C GLN A 36 7.38 -5.20 -6.55
N TRP A 37 8.43 -5.80 -7.06
CA TRP A 37 8.90 -5.52 -8.43
C TRP A 37 7.83 -5.87 -9.47
N CYS A 38 7.27 -7.07 -9.38
CA CYS A 38 6.21 -7.52 -10.30
C CYS A 38 4.97 -6.63 -10.21
N PHE A 39 4.56 -6.28 -8.98
CA PHE A 39 3.40 -5.44 -8.74
C PHE A 39 3.58 -4.05 -9.34
N CYS A 40 4.74 -3.44 -9.14
CA CYS A 40 5.04 -2.14 -9.76
C CYS A 40 5.02 -2.21 -11.28
N LYS A 41 5.55 -3.28 -11.87
CA LYS A 41 5.51 -3.48 -13.32
C LYS A 41 4.08 -3.60 -13.82
N GLU A 42 3.25 -4.40 -13.15
CA GLU A 42 1.86 -4.58 -13.54
C GLU A 42 1.07 -3.27 -13.44
N LEU A 43 1.26 -2.50 -12.37
CA LEU A 43 0.63 -1.19 -12.22
C LEU A 43 1.03 -0.23 -13.34
N GLY A 44 2.31 -0.23 -13.69
CA GLY A 44 2.81 0.58 -14.82
C GLY A 44 2.19 0.18 -16.14
N LEU A 45 2.05 -1.13 -16.41
CA LEU A 45 1.37 -1.65 -17.60
C LEU A 45 -0.09 -1.22 -17.67
N ARG A 46 -0.73 -1.03 -16.52
CA ARG A 46 -2.11 -0.55 -16.41
C ARG A 46 -2.23 0.98 -16.49
N GLY A 47 -1.11 1.68 -16.63
CA GLY A 47 -1.08 3.13 -16.81
C GLY A 47 -1.05 3.94 -15.52
N TYR A 48 -0.79 3.32 -14.37
CA TYR A 48 -0.70 4.04 -13.11
C TYR A 48 0.69 4.62 -12.88
N SER A 49 0.73 5.77 -12.23
CA SER A 49 1.97 6.36 -11.72
C SER A 49 2.35 5.63 -10.43
N VAL A 50 3.57 5.13 -10.37
CA VAL A 50 4.05 4.33 -9.25
C VAL A 50 5.32 4.97 -8.69
N GLU A 51 5.34 5.19 -7.38
CA GLU A 51 6.49 5.72 -6.67
C GLU A 51 6.87 4.75 -5.56
N THR A 52 8.15 4.37 -5.51
CA THR A 52 8.73 3.54 -4.46
C THR A 52 9.77 4.32 -3.69
N GLN A 53 10.11 3.86 -2.49
CA GLN A 53 11.12 4.50 -1.64
C GLN A 53 10.83 5.99 -1.38
N ARG A 54 9.55 6.31 -1.21
CA ARG A 54 9.12 7.67 -0.90
C ARG A 54 9.80 8.16 0.38
N SER A 55 10.35 9.38 0.33
CA SER A 55 10.87 10.07 1.49
C SER A 55 9.76 10.55 2.40
N VAL A 56 9.94 10.35 3.70
CA VAL A 56 9.07 10.92 4.74
C VAL A 56 9.91 11.72 5.71
N VAL A 57 9.37 12.84 6.19
CA VAL A 57 10.00 13.66 7.20
C VAL A 57 9.30 13.42 8.53
N VAL A 58 10.06 12.95 9.51
CA VAL A 58 9.58 12.76 10.87
C VAL A 58 10.04 13.95 11.70
N ARG A 59 9.10 14.67 12.31
CA ARG A 59 9.38 15.81 13.18
C ARG A 59 9.08 15.48 14.62
N TYR A 60 10.02 15.85 15.50
CA TYR A 60 9.86 15.65 16.93
C TYR A 60 10.47 16.81 17.69
N LYS A 61 9.65 17.61 18.35
CA LYS A 61 10.09 18.73 19.23
C LYS A 61 11.14 19.63 18.59
N GLY A 62 10.94 20.02 17.32
CA GLY A 62 11.86 20.87 16.58
C GLY A 62 12.98 20.13 15.86
N PHE A 63 13.14 18.83 16.09
CA PHE A 63 14.08 18.00 15.36
C PHE A 63 13.41 17.39 14.13
N GLU A 64 14.18 17.20 13.07
CA GLU A 64 13.70 16.56 11.84
C GLU A 64 14.62 15.42 11.43
N ARG A 65 14.00 14.40 10.86
CA ARG A 65 14.68 13.25 10.30
C ARG A 65 14.00 12.85 9.01
N GLU A 66 14.79 12.54 7.99
CA GLU A 66 14.28 12.02 6.72
C GLU A 66 14.53 10.52 6.64
N ASP A 67 13.49 9.76 6.33
CA ASP A 67 13.56 8.31 6.14
C ASP A 67 12.92 7.93 4.80
N ARG A 68 13.25 6.75 4.28
CA ARG A 68 12.66 6.23 3.06
C ARG A 68 11.83 5.00 3.35
N LEU A 69 10.65 4.93 2.72
CA LEU A 69 9.75 3.79 2.83
C LEU A 69 10.19 2.70 1.83
N LYS A 70 10.81 1.63 2.33
CA LYS A 70 11.45 0.62 1.47
C LYS A 70 10.48 -0.39 0.87
N ARG A 71 9.37 -0.67 1.57
CA ARG A 71 8.42 -1.73 1.18
C ARG A 71 7.08 -1.21 0.71
N ASP A 72 6.95 0.10 0.59
CA ASP A 72 5.70 0.73 0.23
C ASP A 72 5.71 1.19 -1.21
N VAL A 73 4.54 1.12 -1.82
CA VAL A 73 4.30 1.58 -3.18
C VAL A 73 3.21 2.63 -3.11
N LEU A 74 3.48 3.82 -3.64
CA LEU A 74 2.50 4.89 -3.71
C LEU A 74 1.93 4.95 -5.13
N VAL A 75 0.63 4.76 -5.25
CA VAL A 75 -0.08 4.70 -6.54
C VAL A 75 -0.82 6.00 -6.76
N ASN A 76 -0.49 6.70 -7.85
CA ASN A 76 -1.09 7.99 -8.24
C ASN A 76 -1.06 9.04 -7.11
N SER A 77 -0.10 8.95 -6.20
CA SER A 77 0.00 9.81 -5.00
C SER A 77 -1.25 9.79 -4.11
N LEU A 78 -2.10 8.77 -4.23
CA LEU A 78 -3.40 8.68 -3.54
C LEU A 78 -3.55 7.43 -2.68
N LEU A 79 -2.89 6.35 -3.04
CA LEU A 79 -3.07 5.05 -2.39
C LEU A 79 -1.71 4.50 -1.98
N LEU A 80 -1.56 4.20 -0.69
CA LEU A 80 -0.35 3.58 -0.17
C LEU A 80 -0.57 2.08 -0.09
N VAL A 81 0.31 1.30 -0.74
CA VAL A 81 0.23 -0.16 -0.71
C VAL A 81 1.50 -0.72 -0.08
N GLU A 82 1.36 -1.45 1.01
CA GLU A 82 2.47 -2.19 1.58
C GLU A 82 2.42 -3.64 1.13
N VAL A 83 3.50 -4.10 0.50
CA VAL A 83 3.66 -5.47 0.01
C VAL A 83 4.31 -6.30 1.12
N LYS A 84 3.70 -7.44 1.45
CA LYS A 84 4.21 -8.40 2.41
C LYS A 84 4.26 -9.80 1.80
N ALA A 85 5.17 -10.61 2.32
CA ALA A 85 5.23 -12.04 2.02
C ALA A 85 5.56 -12.78 3.32
N VAL A 86 4.59 -12.81 4.23
CA VAL A 86 4.75 -13.34 5.59
C VAL A 86 3.75 -14.46 5.83
N GLU A 87 4.07 -15.36 6.76
CA GLU A 87 3.19 -16.44 7.14
C GLU A 87 1.91 -15.90 7.79
N LYS A 88 2.04 -14.84 8.60
CA LYS A 88 0.90 -14.20 9.26
C LYS A 88 1.12 -12.71 9.36
N VAL A 89 0.09 -11.93 8.98
CA VAL A 89 0.07 -10.48 9.18
C VAL A 89 -0.28 -10.20 10.64
N HIS A 90 0.61 -9.49 11.33
CA HIS A 90 0.39 -9.08 12.72
C HIS A 90 -0.20 -7.68 12.79
N PRO A 91 -0.90 -7.33 13.90
CA PRO A 91 -1.45 -5.98 14.06
C PRO A 91 -0.43 -4.85 13.90
N ILE A 92 0.83 -5.08 14.28
CA ILE A 92 1.89 -4.07 14.13
C ILE A 92 2.12 -3.71 12.66
N HIS A 93 1.97 -4.65 11.74
CA HIS A 93 2.12 -4.37 10.31
C HIS A 93 1.08 -3.35 9.84
N LYS A 94 -0.17 -3.50 10.27
CA LYS A 94 -1.25 -2.57 9.95
C LYS A 94 -1.04 -1.21 10.60
N ALA A 95 -0.57 -1.20 11.85
CA ALA A 95 -0.25 0.03 12.58
C ALA A 95 0.85 0.82 11.86
N GLN A 96 1.86 0.15 11.32
CA GLN A 96 2.93 0.78 10.55
C GLN A 96 2.39 1.48 9.31
N VAL A 97 1.52 0.83 8.54
CA VAL A 97 0.92 1.43 7.35
C VAL A 97 0.12 2.68 7.73
N LEU A 98 -0.72 2.59 8.77
CA LEU A 98 -1.49 3.74 9.25
C LEU A 98 -0.60 4.90 9.68
N SER A 99 0.52 4.61 10.34
CA SER A 99 1.47 5.64 10.77
C SER A 99 2.09 6.36 9.58
N TYR A 100 2.50 5.62 8.55
CA TYR A 100 3.05 6.24 7.33
C TYR A 100 1.98 6.98 6.53
N MET A 101 0.75 6.48 6.50
CA MET A 101 -0.37 7.21 5.90
C MET A 101 -0.54 8.59 6.55
N LYS A 102 -0.42 8.68 7.88
CA LYS A 102 -0.48 9.95 8.60
C LYS A 102 0.67 10.88 8.20
N LEU A 103 1.89 10.37 8.13
CA LEU A 103 3.06 11.16 7.76
C LEU A 103 2.98 11.70 6.33
N LEU A 104 2.34 10.94 5.43
CA LEU A 104 2.22 11.29 4.01
C LEU A 104 0.89 11.98 3.66
N ASP A 105 -0.03 12.12 4.60
CA ASP A 105 -1.40 12.60 4.36
C ASP A 105 -2.13 11.75 3.31
N ILE A 106 -1.93 10.46 3.34
CA ILE A 106 -2.64 9.50 2.47
C ILE A 106 -3.82 8.93 3.24
N LEU A 107 -5.01 9.00 2.64
CA LEU A 107 -6.27 8.68 3.32
C LEU A 107 -6.65 7.21 3.29
N LEU A 108 -6.13 6.47 2.31
CA LEU A 108 -6.45 5.06 2.11
C LEU A 108 -5.18 4.28 1.83
N GLY A 109 -5.06 3.13 2.47
CA GLY A 109 -3.94 2.21 2.26
C GLY A 109 -4.41 0.78 2.09
N LEU A 110 -3.56 -0.02 1.50
CA LEU A 110 -3.73 -1.47 1.40
C LEU A 110 -2.49 -2.15 1.95
N LEU A 111 -2.70 -3.19 2.72
CA LEU A 111 -1.63 -4.13 3.05
C LEU A 111 -1.96 -5.41 2.28
N ILE A 112 -1.04 -5.85 1.42
CA ILE A 112 -1.25 -7.03 0.59
C ILE A 112 -0.18 -8.06 0.91
N ASN A 113 -0.60 -9.16 1.52
CA ASN A 113 0.26 -10.31 1.78
C ASN A 113 0.12 -11.29 0.62
N PHE A 114 1.21 -11.48 -0.14
CA PHE A 114 1.24 -12.40 -1.27
C PHE A 114 1.48 -13.85 -0.87
N ASN A 115 1.85 -14.10 0.37
CA ASN A 115 2.13 -15.47 0.85
C ASN A 115 0.85 -16.16 1.33
N VAL A 116 -0.13 -16.22 0.46
CA VAL A 116 -1.46 -16.81 0.69
C VAL A 116 -1.87 -17.65 -0.51
N GLU A 117 -2.82 -18.57 -0.33
CA GLU A 117 -3.34 -19.38 -1.44
C GLU A 117 -4.16 -18.54 -2.41
N ARG A 118 -5.03 -17.68 -1.88
CA ARG A 118 -5.85 -16.75 -2.67
C ARG A 118 -5.49 -15.33 -2.28
N LEU A 119 -5.13 -14.52 -3.25
CA LEU A 119 -4.64 -13.19 -2.95
C LEU A 119 -5.63 -12.35 -2.14
N THR A 120 -6.92 -12.45 -2.42
CA THR A 120 -7.95 -11.67 -1.72
C THR A 120 -7.95 -11.93 -0.21
N GLU A 121 -7.51 -13.10 0.23
CA GLU A 121 -7.37 -13.42 1.66
C GLU A 121 -6.23 -12.64 2.33
N GLY A 122 -5.27 -12.16 1.53
CA GLY A 122 -4.12 -11.40 2.02
C GLY A 122 -4.31 -9.88 1.97
N VAL A 123 -5.47 -9.40 1.53
CA VAL A 123 -5.70 -7.95 1.36
C VAL A 123 -6.36 -7.37 2.61
N SER A 124 -5.75 -6.32 3.16
CA SER A 124 -6.33 -5.53 4.25
C SER A 124 -6.45 -4.08 3.78
N ARG A 125 -7.61 -3.48 3.98
CA ARG A 125 -7.86 -2.07 3.68
C ARG A 125 -7.72 -1.25 4.95
N LEU A 126 -6.99 -0.16 4.88
CA LEU A 126 -6.71 0.73 5.99
C LEU A 126 -7.17 2.14 5.64
N ILE A 127 -7.99 2.72 6.51
CA ILE A 127 -8.59 4.02 6.29
C ILE A 127 -8.13 4.95 7.41
N LEU A 128 -7.62 6.12 7.03
CA LEU A 128 -7.25 7.12 8.01
C LEU A 128 -8.53 7.59 8.73
N PRO A 129 -8.52 7.69 10.08
CA PRO A 129 -9.72 8.06 10.81
C PRO A 129 -10.38 9.33 10.27
N GLY A 130 -11.68 9.26 9.99
CA GLY A 130 -12.48 10.37 9.48
C GLY A 130 -12.47 10.53 7.96
N ALA A 131 -11.57 9.87 7.25
CA ALA A 131 -11.44 10.06 5.79
C ALA A 131 -12.69 9.64 5.01
N ASN A 132 -13.38 8.61 5.47
CA ASN A 132 -14.58 8.07 4.80
C ASN A 132 -15.89 8.58 5.41
N GLN A 133 -15.84 9.58 6.30
CA GLN A 133 -17.04 10.13 6.91
C GLN A 133 -17.75 11.10 5.95
N PRO A 134 -19.09 11.17 5.96
CA PRO A 134 -19.82 12.16 5.18
C PRO A 134 -19.49 13.58 5.68
N ASN A 135 -19.51 14.52 4.75
CA ASN A 135 -19.26 15.93 5.04
C ASN A 135 -20.47 16.55 5.77
#